data_ef3da7ca40681fa9135509c8cd9f2b1a
#
_entry.id   ef3da7ca40681fa9135509c8cd9f2b1a
#
_cell.length_a   1.000
_cell.length_b   1.000
_cell.length_c   1.000
_cell.angle_alpha   90.00
_cell.angle_beta   90.00
_cell.angle_gamma   90.00
#
_symmetry.space_group_name_H-M   'P 1'
#
loop_
_entity.id
_entity.type
_entity.pdbx_description
1 polymer ?
#
loop_
_entity_poly.entity_id
_entity_poly.type
_entity_poly.pdbx_seq_one_letter_code
_entity_poly.pdbx_strand_id
1 'polypeptide(L)'
;MQNPEKNIHDYKKFENVIWEEKQITGKDFNHCTFYKCSLKGCFFEDCRFEKCTFEECDLSLIKFKDSSFSGVQINGSKAIGIVWYDADNPISVNFKNSRISYSSFFGKNCKKTQFINCIADEVDFTNCNLIQANFAGTDLKNAIFLNTDISQANFAGAVNYTISLNNNITKKAKFSLPEALCFLYNLDIIITDW
;
A
#
# COMPACT_ATOMS: atom_id res chain seq x y z
N MET A 1 26.60 26.12 -0.39
CA MET A 1 26.45 24.97 0.53
C MET A 1 26.63 23.72 -0.33
N GLN A 2 27.71 22.97 -0.13
CA GLN A 2 27.94 21.71 -0.84
C GLN A 2 26.87 20.72 -0.34
N ASN A 3 26.10 20.18 -1.29
CA ASN A 3 25.17 19.08 -1.00
C ASN A 3 26.01 17.91 -0.48
N PRO A 4 25.75 17.34 0.71
CA PRO A 4 26.53 16.20 1.18
C PRO A 4 26.40 15.10 0.13
N GLU A 5 27.51 14.46 -0.26
CA GLU A 5 27.52 13.37 -1.25
C GLU A 5 26.48 12.33 -0.83
N LYS A 6 25.41 12.21 -1.61
CA LYS A 6 24.39 11.18 -1.35
C LYS A 6 25.07 9.81 -1.46
N ASN A 7 24.89 9.01 -0.42
CA ASN A 7 25.44 7.66 -0.42
C ASN A 7 24.54 6.78 -1.27
N ILE A 8 24.97 6.53 -2.52
CA ILE A 8 24.21 5.82 -3.55
C ILE A 8 24.48 4.32 -3.47
N HIS A 9 23.42 3.55 -3.45
CA HIS A 9 23.44 2.09 -3.53
C HIS A 9 22.74 1.65 -4.81
N ASP A 10 23.51 1.17 -5.79
CA ASP A 10 22.98 0.67 -7.06
C ASP A 10 23.09 -0.84 -7.13
N TYR A 11 21.99 -1.50 -7.51
CA TYR A 11 21.90 -2.96 -7.75
C TYR A 11 22.44 -3.83 -6.60
N LYS A 12 22.36 -3.30 -5.37
CA LYS A 12 22.83 -4.04 -4.19
C LYS A 12 21.75 -4.98 -3.65
N LYS A 13 22.21 -6.14 -3.17
CA LYS A 13 21.40 -7.05 -2.37
C LYS A 13 21.75 -6.86 -0.90
N PHE A 14 20.74 -6.56 -0.09
CA PHE A 14 20.78 -6.56 1.37
C PHE A 14 20.08 -7.83 1.83
N GLU A 15 20.72 -8.67 2.60
CA GLU A 15 20.17 -9.95 3.04
C GLU A 15 20.32 -10.11 4.52
N ASN A 16 19.22 -10.48 5.21
CA ASN A 16 19.18 -10.66 6.66
C ASN A 16 19.68 -9.46 7.47
N VAL A 17 19.54 -8.25 6.93
CA VAL A 17 19.95 -7.02 7.60
C VAL A 17 18.92 -6.62 8.64
N ILE A 18 19.38 -6.23 9.83
CA ILE A 18 18.53 -5.72 10.91
C ILE A 18 18.89 -4.26 11.16
N TRP A 19 17.99 -3.35 10.76
CA TRP A 19 18.12 -1.89 10.93
C TRP A 19 17.01 -1.30 11.80
N GLU A 20 16.45 -2.07 12.69
CA GLU A 20 15.30 -1.68 13.49
C GLU A 20 15.54 -0.36 14.24
N GLU A 21 14.51 0.51 14.25
CA GLU A 21 14.46 1.81 14.94
C GLU A 21 15.60 2.79 14.60
N LYS A 22 16.32 2.55 13.49
CA LYS A 22 17.40 3.43 13.05
C LYS A 22 16.89 4.62 12.29
N GLN A 23 17.58 5.76 12.46
CA GLN A 23 17.49 6.89 11.55
C GLN A 23 18.47 6.68 10.38
N ILE A 24 17.93 6.75 9.17
CA ILE A 24 18.68 6.58 7.91
C ILE A 24 18.45 7.83 7.08
N THR A 25 19.53 8.58 6.82
CA THR A 25 19.44 9.90 6.18
C THR A 25 20.29 9.94 4.92
N GLY A 26 19.78 10.62 3.87
CA GLY A 26 20.53 10.94 2.66
C GLY A 26 20.97 9.73 1.85
N LYS A 27 20.17 8.66 1.80
CA LYS A 27 20.48 7.44 1.06
C LYS A 27 19.65 7.31 -0.21
N ASP A 28 20.30 7.02 -1.32
CA ASP A 28 19.65 6.65 -2.57
C ASP A 28 19.85 5.16 -2.83
N PHE A 29 18.74 4.43 -2.91
CA PHE A 29 18.70 3.01 -3.22
C PHE A 29 18.08 2.83 -4.60
N ASN A 30 18.89 2.41 -5.59
CA ASN A 30 18.42 2.21 -6.96
C ASN A 30 18.52 0.75 -7.34
N HIS A 31 17.44 0.14 -7.81
CA HIS A 31 17.36 -1.27 -8.20
C HIS A 31 17.87 -2.24 -7.12
N CYS A 32 17.78 -1.85 -5.83
CA CYS A 32 18.24 -2.67 -4.73
C CYS A 32 17.20 -3.73 -4.34
N THR A 33 17.70 -4.87 -3.87
CA THR A 33 16.87 -5.94 -3.30
C THR A 33 17.15 -6.08 -1.82
N PHE A 34 16.11 -5.99 -1.01
CA PHE A 34 16.14 -6.30 0.42
C PHE A 34 15.44 -7.64 0.61
N TYR A 35 16.17 -8.65 1.09
CA TYR A 35 15.66 -9.99 1.30
C TYR A 35 15.80 -10.38 2.76
N LYS A 36 14.69 -10.76 3.38
CA LYS A 36 14.62 -11.14 4.80
C LYS A 36 15.22 -10.10 5.75
N CYS A 37 15.04 -8.81 5.43
CA CYS A 37 15.53 -7.72 6.25
C CYS A 37 14.47 -7.24 7.23
N SER A 38 14.89 -6.78 8.41
CA SER A 38 14.06 -6.04 9.35
C SER A 38 14.44 -4.56 9.36
N LEU A 39 13.50 -3.72 8.92
CA LEU A 39 13.59 -2.26 8.90
C LEU A 39 12.54 -1.65 9.84
N LYS A 40 11.98 -2.47 10.73
CA LYS A 40 10.87 -2.10 11.61
C LYS A 40 11.21 -0.82 12.38
N GLY A 41 10.26 0.13 12.35
CA GLY A 41 10.39 1.40 13.08
C GLY A 41 11.49 2.34 12.57
N CYS A 42 12.17 2.04 11.46
CA CYS A 42 13.15 2.95 10.86
C CYS A 42 12.51 4.28 10.51
N PHE A 43 13.32 5.35 10.64
CA PHE A 43 12.99 6.67 10.15
C PHE A 43 13.89 7.00 8.95
N PHE A 44 13.28 7.13 7.77
CA PHE A 44 13.97 7.52 6.55
C PHE A 44 13.79 9.02 6.31
N GLU A 45 14.90 9.77 6.25
CA GLU A 45 14.93 11.21 5.98
C GLU A 45 15.82 11.50 4.76
N ASP A 46 15.31 12.26 3.78
CA ASP A 46 16.01 12.55 2.51
C ASP A 46 16.50 11.26 1.79
N CYS A 47 15.66 10.22 1.78
CA CYS A 47 15.99 8.95 1.15
C CYS A 47 15.18 8.72 -0.13
N ARG A 48 15.78 8.03 -1.10
CA ARG A 48 15.10 7.63 -2.33
C ARG A 48 15.15 6.13 -2.51
N PHE A 49 14.01 5.55 -2.86
CA PHE A 49 13.90 4.14 -3.24
C PHE A 49 13.38 4.08 -4.67
N GLU A 50 14.27 3.80 -5.64
CA GLU A 50 13.89 3.65 -7.04
C GLU A 50 14.00 2.20 -7.48
N LYS A 51 12.89 1.64 -7.97
CA LYS A 51 12.79 0.25 -8.47
C LYS A 51 13.36 -0.79 -7.51
N CYS A 52 13.21 -0.55 -6.22
CA CYS A 52 13.65 -1.46 -5.17
C CYS A 52 12.62 -2.56 -4.93
N THR A 53 13.10 -3.72 -4.50
CA THR A 53 12.26 -4.85 -4.08
C THR A 53 12.53 -5.19 -2.62
N PHE A 54 11.46 -5.30 -1.82
CA PHE A 54 11.48 -5.82 -0.47
C PHE A 54 10.78 -7.17 -0.47
N GLU A 55 11.50 -8.23 -0.13
CA GLU A 55 11.02 -9.61 -0.16
C GLU A 55 11.21 -10.25 1.19
N GLU A 56 10.13 -10.79 1.75
CA GLU A 56 10.09 -11.40 3.09
C GLU A 56 10.63 -10.47 4.21
N CYS A 57 10.42 -9.15 4.06
CA CYS A 57 10.93 -8.14 4.98
C CYS A 57 9.90 -7.72 6.04
N ASP A 58 10.38 -7.15 7.14
CA ASP A 58 9.56 -6.41 8.09
C ASP A 58 9.83 -4.90 7.95
N LEU A 59 8.86 -4.18 7.40
CA LEU A 59 8.84 -2.73 7.20
C LEU A 59 7.85 -2.04 8.16
N SER A 60 7.34 -2.77 9.15
CA SER A 60 6.29 -2.23 10.02
C SER A 60 6.73 -0.97 10.73
N LEU A 61 5.82 0.01 10.83
CA LEU A 61 6.01 1.27 11.54
C LEU A 61 7.18 2.14 11.01
N ILE A 62 7.66 1.92 9.78
CA ILE A 62 8.62 2.83 9.18
C ILE A 62 7.97 4.21 9.01
N LYS A 63 8.80 5.25 9.14
CA LYS A 63 8.39 6.65 9.01
C LYS A 63 9.26 7.32 7.95
N PHE A 64 8.72 8.39 7.35
CA PHE A 64 9.39 9.12 6.28
C PHE A 64 9.38 10.61 6.54
N LYS A 65 10.40 11.28 6.04
CA LYS A 65 10.44 12.71 5.83
C LYS A 65 11.28 13.00 4.59
N ASP A 66 10.77 13.83 3.67
CA ASP A 66 11.46 14.20 2.43
C ASP A 66 11.99 12.96 1.67
N SER A 67 11.22 11.88 1.65
CA SER A 67 11.63 10.59 1.12
C SER A 67 10.65 10.05 0.09
N SER A 68 11.17 9.45 -1.00
CA SER A 68 10.39 9.05 -2.15
C SER A 68 10.50 7.56 -2.49
N PHE A 69 9.40 7.03 -3.06
CA PHE A 69 9.27 5.62 -3.43
C PHE A 69 8.74 5.53 -4.87
N SER A 70 9.59 5.10 -5.80
CA SER A 70 9.29 5.01 -7.23
C SER A 70 9.52 3.59 -7.75
N GLY A 71 8.45 2.94 -8.23
CA GLY A 71 8.52 1.59 -8.78
C GLY A 71 8.87 0.49 -7.78
N VAL A 72 8.60 0.72 -6.49
CA VAL A 72 8.94 -0.20 -5.40
C VAL A 72 7.98 -1.39 -5.37
N GLN A 73 8.53 -2.59 -5.11
CA GLN A 73 7.78 -3.83 -4.93
C GLN A 73 7.95 -4.35 -3.49
N ILE A 74 6.85 -4.67 -2.82
CA ILE A 74 6.83 -5.22 -1.46
C ILE A 74 6.11 -6.57 -1.52
N ASN A 75 6.89 -7.66 -1.43
CA ASN A 75 6.42 -9.01 -1.65
C ASN A 75 6.59 -9.87 -0.39
N GLY A 76 5.55 -10.63 0.00
CA GLY A 76 5.63 -11.55 1.14
C GLY A 76 6.05 -10.89 2.46
N SER A 77 5.83 -9.58 2.59
CA SER A 77 6.43 -8.74 3.62
C SER A 77 5.38 -8.17 4.57
N LYS A 78 5.86 -7.67 5.72
CA LYS A 78 5.05 -6.88 6.64
C LYS A 78 5.32 -5.40 6.40
N ALA A 79 4.27 -4.62 6.14
CA ALA A 79 4.31 -3.17 5.98
C ALA A 79 3.15 -2.55 6.80
N ILE A 80 3.12 -2.91 8.09
CA ILE A 80 2.02 -2.63 9.01
C ILE A 80 2.17 -1.23 9.63
N GLY A 81 1.06 -0.48 9.72
CA GLY A 81 1.03 0.80 10.42
C GLY A 81 1.88 1.89 9.78
N ILE A 82 2.02 1.87 8.45
CA ILE A 82 2.80 2.87 7.72
C ILE A 82 1.90 4.01 7.28
N VAL A 83 2.34 5.24 7.53
CA VAL A 83 1.67 6.46 7.13
C VAL A 83 2.23 6.92 5.77
N TRP A 84 1.68 6.40 4.67
CA TRP A 84 2.19 6.64 3.33
C TRP A 84 1.99 8.08 2.85
N TYR A 85 1.04 8.84 3.41
CA TYR A 85 0.86 10.23 3.03
C TYR A 85 2.07 11.12 3.40
N ASP A 86 2.94 10.70 4.32
CA ASP A 86 4.17 11.41 4.68
C ASP A 86 5.29 11.23 3.64
N ALA A 87 5.19 10.22 2.77
CA ALA A 87 6.13 10.05 1.67
C ALA A 87 5.89 11.08 0.56
N ASP A 88 6.95 11.47 -0.16
CA ASP A 88 6.86 12.40 -1.29
C ASP A 88 5.97 11.87 -2.41
N ASN A 89 5.33 12.80 -3.12
CA ASN A 89 4.55 12.49 -4.31
C ASN A 89 5.39 12.59 -5.59
N PRO A 90 5.12 11.76 -6.61
CA PRO A 90 4.17 10.64 -6.59
C PRO A 90 4.77 9.40 -5.91
N ILE A 91 3.95 8.64 -5.19
CA ILE A 91 4.34 7.32 -4.72
C ILE A 91 4.02 6.25 -5.79
N SER A 92 4.92 5.29 -5.97
CA SER A 92 4.67 4.11 -6.80
C SER A 92 5.19 2.88 -6.08
N VAL A 93 4.31 2.27 -5.28
CA VAL A 93 4.61 1.09 -4.47
C VAL A 93 3.55 0.04 -4.75
N ASN A 94 3.95 -1.19 -5.05
CA ASN A 94 3.06 -2.33 -5.21
C ASN A 94 3.26 -3.35 -4.09
N PHE A 95 2.17 -4.00 -3.72
CA PHE A 95 2.14 -4.98 -2.63
C PHE A 95 1.60 -6.31 -3.15
N LYS A 96 2.29 -7.40 -2.84
CA LYS A 96 1.84 -8.75 -3.18
C LYS A 96 2.09 -9.70 -2.02
N ASN A 97 1.08 -10.51 -1.68
CA ASN A 97 1.17 -11.48 -0.58
C ASN A 97 1.67 -10.87 0.74
N SER A 98 1.33 -9.60 0.99
CA SER A 98 1.91 -8.81 2.08
C SER A 98 0.85 -8.35 3.07
N ARG A 99 1.27 -8.07 4.29
CA ARG A 99 0.40 -7.49 5.31
C ARG A 99 0.62 -6.00 5.40
N ILE A 100 -0.43 -5.22 5.13
CA ILE A 100 -0.42 -3.74 5.13
C ILE A 100 -1.40 -3.15 6.14
N SER A 101 -1.86 -3.96 7.09
CA SER A 101 -2.88 -3.57 8.09
C SER A 101 -2.52 -2.29 8.83
N TYR A 102 -3.52 -1.49 9.21
CA TYR A 102 -3.36 -0.24 9.96
C TYR A 102 -2.55 0.86 9.24
N SER A 103 -2.31 0.72 7.95
CA SER A 103 -1.58 1.72 7.16
C SER A 103 -2.53 2.78 6.61
N SER A 104 -2.03 4.00 6.36
CA SER A 104 -2.83 5.07 5.76
C SER A 104 -2.24 5.51 4.42
N PHE A 105 -3.10 5.49 3.39
CA PHE A 105 -2.85 6.05 2.07
C PHE A 105 -3.64 7.34 1.85
N PHE A 106 -4.14 7.96 2.92
CA PHE A 106 -4.99 9.16 2.87
C PHE A 106 -4.54 10.17 1.81
N GLY A 107 -5.44 10.53 0.89
CA GLY A 107 -5.19 11.54 -0.14
C GLY A 107 -4.15 11.16 -1.20
N LYS A 108 -3.62 9.94 -1.22
CA LYS A 108 -2.60 9.52 -2.18
C LYS A 108 -3.17 9.18 -3.55
N ASN A 109 -2.34 9.42 -4.57
CA ASN A 109 -2.58 8.92 -5.91
C ASN A 109 -1.98 7.50 -6.04
N CYS A 110 -2.83 6.51 -5.82
CA CYS A 110 -2.53 5.08 -5.92
C CYS A 110 -3.10 4.46 -7.21
N LYS A 111 -3.20 5.26 -8.28
CA LYS A 111 -3.68 4.79 -9.58
C LYS A 111 -2.84 3.62 -10.09
N LYS A 112 -3.50 2.52 -10.50
CA LYS A 112 -2.90 1.28 -10.99
C LYS A 112 -2.06 0.51 -9.95
N THR A 113 -2.04 0.93 -8.70
CA THR A 113 -1.32 0.22 -7.63
C THR A 113 -1.87 -1.20 -7.48
N GLN A 114 -0.96 -2.14 -7.27
CA GLN A 114 -1.29 -3.54 -7.03
C GLN A 114 -1.28 -3.82 -5.54
N PHE A 115 -2.43 -4.24 -5.01
CA PHE A 115 -2.63 -4.74 -3.65
C PHE A 115 -3.13 -6.19 -3.77
N ILE A 116 -2.27 -7.11 -4.24
CA ILE A 116 -2.70 -8.45 -4.63
C ILE A 116 -2.46 -9.45 -3.49
N ASN A 117 -3.51 -10.21 -3.13
CA ASN A 117 -3.46 -11.22 -2.07
C ASN A 117 -2.89 -10.66 -0.75
N CYS A 118 -3.24 -9.42 -0.41
CA CYS A 118 -2.77 -8.76 0.79
C CYS A 118 -3.75 -8.93 1.96
N ILE A 119 -3.23 -8.71 3.17
CA ILE A 119 -4.05 -8.48 4.35
C ILE A 119 -4.02 -6.99 4.62
N ALA A 120 -5.16 -6.31 4.38
CA ALA A 120 -5.32 -4.86 4.43
C ALA A 120 -6.36 -4.44 5.48
N ASP A 121 -6.34 -5.11 6.63
CA ASP A 121 -7.24 -4.86 7.75
C ASP A 121 -7.03 -3.45 8.31
N GLU A 122 -8.12 -2.68 8.45
CA GLU A 122 -8.11 -1.29 8.94
C GLU A 122 -7.19 -0.33 8.15
N VAL A 123 -7.00 -0.55 6.85
CA VAL A 123 -6.26 0.40 6.01
C VAL A 123 -7.15 1.58 5.64
N ASP A 124 -6.61 2.80 5.75
CA ASP A 124 -7.31 4.02 5.35
C ASP A 124 -6.96 4.43 3.90
N PHE A 125 -7.96 4.35 3.02
CA PHE A 125 -7.92 4.81 1.63
C PHE A 125 -8.76 6.08 1.40
N THR A 126 -9.10 6.83 2.45
CA THR A 126 -9.90 8.05 2.34
C THR A 126 -9.26 9.06 1.38
N ASN A 127 -10.07 9.65 0.52
CA ASN A 127 -9.66 10.65 -0.50
C ASN A 127 -8.61 10.13 -1.51
N CYS A 128 -8.45 8.82 -1.66
CA CYS A 128 -7.48 8.23 -2.58
C CYS A 128 -7.96 8.25 -4.03
N ASN A 129 -7.02 8.38 -4.97
CA ASN A 129 -7.22 7.98 -6.35
C ASN A 129 -6.74 6.53 -6.53
N LEU A 130 -7.68 5.61 -6.61
CA LEU A 130 -7.46 4.17 -6.82
C LEU A 130 -7.93 3.69 -8.20
N ILE A 131 -8.01 4.62 -9.18
CA ILE A 131 -8.41 4.27 -10.55
C ILE A 131 -7.52 3.13 -11.06
N GLN A 132 -8.15 2.04 -11.54
CA GLN A 132 -7.46 0.84 -12.05
C GLN A 132 -6.55 0.14 -11.02
N ALA A 133 -6.69 0.41 -9.73
CA ALA A 133 -5.99 -0.36 -8.70
C ALA A 133 -6.47 -1.82 -8.68
N ASN A 134 -5.64 -2.72 -8.22
CA ASN A 134 -5.94 -4.14 -8.21
C ASN A 134 -5.88 -4.70 -6.78
N PHE A 135 -7.04 -5.08 -6.26
CA PHE A 135 -7.22 -5.69 -4.93
C PHE A 135 -7.54 -7.18 -5.01
N ALA A 136 -7.19 -7.85 -6.13
CA ALA A 136 -7.54 -9.26 -6.32
C ALA A 136 -7.06 -10.12 -5.13
N GLY A 137 -7.99 -10.88 -4.54
CA GLY A 137 -7.71 -11.79 -3.42
C GLY A 137 -7.33 -11.12 -2.10
N THR A 138 -7.52 -9.80 -1.96
CA THR A 138 -7.12 -9.06 -0.75
C THR A 138 -8.22 -9.06 0.30
N ASP A 139 -7.85 -9.31 1.56
CA ASP A 139 -8.73 -9.12 2.71
C ASP A 139 -8.72 -7.64 3.12
N LEU A 140 -9.90 -7.01 3.01
CA LEU A 140 -10.13 -5.58 3.24
C LEU A 140 -10.98 -5.33 4.49
N LYS A 141 -10.88 -6.21 5.48
CA LYS A 141 -11.67 -6.10 6.71
C LYS A 141 -11.47 -4.74 7.37
N ASN A 142 -12.57 -4.03 7.63
CA ASN A 142 -12.58 -2.69 8.21
C ASN A 142 -11.78 -1.62 7.42
N ALA A 143 -11.34 -1.90 6.19
CA ALA A 143 -10.69 -0.89 5.36
C ALA A 143 -11.65 0.25 5.02
N ILE A 144 -11.17 1.48 5.05
CA ILE A 144 -11.98 2.68 4.89
C ILE A 144 -11.86 3.19 3.45
N PHE A 145 -13.01 3.24 2.76
CA PHE A 145 -13.16 3.88 1.45
C PHE A 145 -14.17 5.02 1.59
N LEU A 146 -13.69 6.26 1.65
CA LEU A 146 -14.50 7.46 1.76
C LEU A 146 -13.98 8.53 0.79
N ASN A 147 -14.86 9.08 -0.05
CA ASN A 147 -14.50 10.04 -1.09
C ASN A 147 -13.38 9.53 -2.02
N THR A 148 -13.38 8.25 -2.31
CA THR A 148 -12.33 7.55 -3.03
C THR A 148 -12.79 7.22 -4.45
N ASP A 149 -11.90 7.45 -5.44
CA ASP A 149 -12.18 7.04 -6.82
C ASP A 149 -11.59 5.65 -7.07
N ILE A 150 -12.47 4.65 -7.10
CA ILE A 150 -12.14 3.25 -7.42
C ILE A 150 -12.57 2.86 -8.84
N SER A 151 -12.74 3.84 -9.74
CA SER A 151 -13.13 3.57 -11.12
C SER A 151 -12.20 2.54 -11.77
N GLN A 152 -12.79 1.54 -12.42
CA GLN A 152 -12.08 0.44 -13.09
C GLN A 152 -11.16 -0.40 -12.16
N ALA A 153 -11.21 -0.21 -10.85
CA ALA A 153 -10.46 -1.05 -9.91
C ALA A 153 -10.99 -2.50 -9.93
N ASN A 154 -10.10 -3.44 -9.63
CA ASN A 154 -10.39 -4.86 -9.60
C ASN A 154 -10.44 -5.40 -8.17
N PHE A 155 -11.64 -5.78 -7.71
CA PHE A 155 -11.89 -6.43 -6.42
C PHE A 155 -12.26 -7.91 -6.58
N ALA A 156 -11.89 -8.55 -7.70
CA ALA A 156 -12.20 -9.97 -7.91
C ALA A 156 -11.53 -10.84 -6.83
N GLY A 157 -12.34 -11.62 -6.10
CA GLY A 157 -11.86 -12.44 -4.98
C GLY A 157 -11.40 -11.66 -3.75
N ALA A 158 -11.54 -10.32 -3.73
CA ALA A 158 -11.36 -9.55 -2.51
C ALA A 158 -12.50 -9.84 -1.53
N VAL A 159 -12.20 -9.86 -0.23
CA VAL A 159 -13.15 -10.23 0.82
C VAL A 159 -13.25 -9.15 1.91
N ASN A 160 -14.32 -9.21 2.70
CA ASN A 160 -14.57 -8.39 3.90
C ASN A 160 -14.59 -6.88 3.66
N TYR A 161 -14.78 -6.40 2.43
CA TYR A 161 -14.88 -4.97 2.18
C TYR A 161 -16.26 -4.42 2.50
N THR A 162 -16.29 -3.17 2.97
CA THR A 162 -17.50 -2.37 3.12
C THR A 162 -17.30 -1.06 2.36
N ILE A 163 -17.88 -0.95 1.15
CA ILE A 163 -17.73 0.20 0.27
C ILE A 163 -19.09 0.84 0.04
N SER A 164 -19.26 2.09 0.44
CA SER A 164 -20.47 2.87 0.13
C SER A 164 -20.43 3.36 -1.32
N LEU A 165 -21.45 2.99 -2.11
CA LEU A 165 -21.58 3.46 -3.49
C LEU A 165 -21.89 4.96 -3.58
N ASN A 166 -22.50 5.53 -2.53
CA ASN A 166 -22.88 6.95 -2.48
C ASN A 166 -21.69 7.86 -2.17
N ASN A 167 -20.69 7.34 -1.47
CA ASN A 167 -19.56 8.12 -0.98
C ASN A 167 -18.28 7.89 -1.79
N ASN A 168 -18.35 7.14 -2.90
CA ASN A 168 -17.20 6.79 -3.71
C ASN A 168 -17.54 6.80 -5.22
N ILE A 169 -16.54 6.96 -6.06
CA ILE A 169 -16.69 6.85 -7.51
C ILE A 169 -16.34 5.40 -7.91
N THR A 170 -17.33 4.64 -8.39
CA THR A 170 -17.20 3.18 -8.60
C THR A 170 -17.32 2.77 -10.07
N LYS A 171 -17.22 3.71 -11.01
CA LYS A 171 -17.46 3.48 -12.45
C LYS A 171 -16.62 2.32 -13.00
N LYS A 172 -17.28 1.26 -13.48
CA LYS A 172 -16.66 0.05 -14.05
C LYS A 172 -15.71 -0.70 -13.09
N ALA A 173 -15.80 -0.47 -11.79
CA ALA A 173 -15.11 -1.32 -10.82
C ALA A 173 -15.66 -2.75 -10.91
N LYS A 174 -14.80 -3.74 -10.68
CA LYS A 174 -15.11 -5.16 -10.80
C LYS A 174 -15.18 -5.79 -9.42
N PHE A 175 -16.27 -6.46 -9.14
CA PHE A 175 -16.50 -7.19 -7.88
C PHE A 175 -16.92 -8.61 -8.19
N SER A 176 -16.72 -9.54 -7.27
CA SER A 176 -17.20 -10.93 -7.39
C SER A 176 -18.22 -11.25 -6.31
N LEU A 177 -19.11 -12.19 -6.60
CA LEU A 177 -20.00 -12.79 -5.61
C LEU A 177 -19.24 -13.77 -4.73
N PRO A 178 -19.66 -13.99 -3.46
CA PRO A 178 -20.86 -13.39 -2.81
C PRO A 178 -20.64 -11.99 -2.23
N GLU A 179 -19.41 -11.50 -2.06
CA GLU A 179 -19.11 -10.26 -1.35
C GLU A 179 -19.79 -9.03 -1.94
N ALA A 180 -20.01 -8.99 -3.26
CA ALA A 180 -20.73 -7.90 -3.92
C ALA A 180 -22.19 -7.72 -3.41
N LEU A 181 -22.74 -8.70 -2.71
CA LEU A 181 -24.06 -8.57 -2.08
C LEU A 181 -24.09 -7.49 -0.98
N CYS A 182 -22.94 -7.13 -0.40
CA CYS A 182 -22.84 -6.07 0.58
C CYS A 182 -23.40 -4.71 0.06
N PHE A 183 -23.38 -4.48 -1.25
CA PHE A 183 -23.94 -3.26 -1.84
C PHE A 183 -25.45 -3.17 -1.73
N LEU A 184 -26.15 -4.31 -1.56
CA LEU A 184 -27.59 -4.36 -1.41
C LEU A 184 -28.04 -4.02 0.02
N TYR A 185 -27.18 -4.17 1.03
CA TYR A 185 -27.52 -3.89 2.43
C TYR A 185 -27.89 -2.42 2.69
N ASN A 186 -27.47 -1.52 1.82
CA ASN A 186 -27.77 -0.08 1.96
C ASN A 186 -29.05 0.36 1.24
N LEU A 187 -29.83 -0.60 0.65
CA LEU A 187 -30.99 -0.30 -0.19
C LEU A 187 -32.34 -0.45 0.53
N ASP A 188 -32.36 -0.69 1.84
CA ASP A 188 -33.59 -0.93 2.62
C ASP A 188 -34.53 -1.95 1.95
N ILE A 189 -33.96 -3.06 1.49
CA ILE A 189 -34.66 -4.18 0.85
C ILE A 189 -34.49 -5.45 1.65
N ILE A 190 -35.44 -6.36 1.50
CA ILE A 190 -35.36 -7.71 2.08
C ILE A 190 -34.94 -8.67 0.96
N ILE A 191 -33.80 -9.33 1.18
CA ILE A 191 -33.33 -10.42 0.30
C ILE A 191 -33.82 -11.74 0.89
N THR A 192 -34.60 -12.48 0.14
CA THR A 192 -35.07 -13.80 0.56
C THR A 192 -34.27 -14.88 -0.17
N ASP A 193 -34.00 -15.97 0.56
CA ASP A 193 -33.45 -17.19 -0.05
C ASP A 193 -34.49 -17.83 -0.95
N TRP A 194 -34.07 -18.57 -1.96
CA TRP A 194 -34.92 -19.30 -2.90
C TRP A 194 -35.50 -20.56 -2.25
#